data_e872d7bdb0c21f975794cdb689d1dc82
#
_entry.id   e872d7bdb0c21f975794cdb689d1dc82
#
_cell.length_a   1.000
_cell.length_b   1.000
_cell.length_c   1.000
_cell.angle_alpha   90.00
_cell.angle_beta   90.00
_cell.angle_gamma   90.00
#
_symmetry.space_group_name_H-M   'P 1'
#
loop_
_entity.id
_entity.type
_entity.pdbx_description
1 polymer ?
#
loop_
_entity_poly.entity_id
_entity_poly.type
_entity_poly.pdbx_seq_one_letter_code
_entity_poly.pdbx_strand_id
1 'polypeptide(L)'
;AIYAARAGLQPIVIQGIQPGGQLTTTTDVENYPGFRDVIQGPWLMEEMQAQAEHVGTRMVWDHISEVDFSRRPFRLIGDGGTYTADTLVIATGAQAKWLGLPTEERMKGKGASACATCDGFFY
;
A
#
# COMPACT_ATOMS: atom_id res chain seq x y z
N ALA A 1 5.07 -0.50 10.38
CA ALA A 1 6.18 -1.46 10.51
C ALA A 1 7.40 -0.83 11.19
N ILE A 2 7.86 0.34 10.75
CA ILE A 2 9.08 1.02 11.25
C ILE A 2 9.09 1.14 12.78
N TYR A 3 8.04 1.69 13.38
CA TYR A 3 7.97 1.84 14.83
C TYR A 3 7.87 0.51 15.59
N ALA A 4 7.20 -0.49 15.02
CA ALA A 4 7.14 -1.82 15.59
C ALA A 4 8.54 -2.49 15.60
N ALA A 5 9.28 -2.37 14.51
CA ALA A 5 10.65 -2.85 14.40
C ALA A 5 11.57 -2.15 15.42
N ARG A 6 11.50 -0.83 15.53
CA ARG A 6 12.26 -0.06 16.53
C ARG A 6 11.93 -0.43 17.98
N ALA A 7 10.70 -0.91 18.23
CA ALA A 7 10.28 -1.44 19.53
C ALA A 7 10.67 -2.92 19.74
N GLY A 8 11.40 -3.54 18.82
CA GLY A 8 11.85 -4.93 18.94
C GLY A 8 10.76 -5.98 18.68
N LEU A 9 9.65 -5.62 18.06
CA LEU A 9 8.50 -6.52 17.86
C LEU A 9 8.61 -7.45 16.64
N GLN A 10 9.69 -7.36 15.87
CA GLN A 10 9.95 -8.21 14.70
C GLN A 10 8.79 -8.26 13.71
N PRO A 11 8.33 -7.10 13.18
CA PRO A 11 7.17 -7.05 12.29
C PRO A 11 7.46 -7.72 10.95
N ILE A 12 6.41 -8.29 10.37
CA ILE A 12 6.36 -8.76 8.99
C ILE A 12 5.36 -7.89 8.25
N VAL A 13 5.75 -7.40 7.08
CA VAL A 13 4.85 -6.74 6.13
C VAL A 13 4.60 -7.67 4.96
N ILE A 14 3.34 -8.06 4.78
CA ILE A 14 2.90 -8.82 3.60
C ILE A 14 2.36 -7.82 2.60
N GLN A 15 3.02 -7.71 1.46
CA GLN A 15 2.89 -6.56 0.55
C GLN A 15 1.67 -6.62 -0.38
N GLY A 16 1.00 -7.77 -0.46
CA GLY A 16 -0.12 -7.97 -1.37
C GLY A 16 0.31 -8.07 -2.83
N ILE A 17 -0.67 -7.91 -3.72
CA ILE A 17 -0.48 -8.04 -5.18
C ILE A 17 0.16 -6.80 -5.82
N GLN A 18 0.11 -5.66 -5.13
CA GLN A 18 0.69 -4.39 -5.59
C GLN A 18 1.56 -3.76 -4.49
N PRO A 19 2.82 -4.20 -4.36
CA PRO A 19 3.75 -3.61 -3.41
C PRO A 19 3.90 -2.11 -3.59
N GLY A 20 3.85 -1.35 -2.49
CA GLY A 20 3.87 0.11 -2.51
C GLY A 20 2.52 0.77 -2.80
N GLY A 21 1.51 0.00 -3.25
CA GLY A 21 0.14 0.48 -3.43
C GLY A 21 -0.01 1.58 -4.49
N GLN A 22 -0.97 2.46 -4.31
CA GLN A 22 -1.35 3.47 -5.31
C GLN A 22 -0.24 4.48 -5.63
N LEU A 23 0.66 4.78 -4.70
CA LEU A 23 1.76 5.71 -4.96
C LEU A 23 2.73 5.21 -6.03
N THR A 24 2.78 3.90 -6.29
CA THR A 24 3.61 3.35 -7.38
C THR A 24 3.08 3.67 -8.78
N THR A 25 1.82 4.09 -8.88
CA THR A 25 1.19 4.53 -10.13
C THR A 25 1.07 6.05 -10.24
N THR A 26 1.47 6.77 -9.20
CA THR A 26 1.48 8.24 -9.14
C THR A 26 2.84 8.76 -9.57
N THR A 27 2.88 9.77 -10.44
CA THR A 27 4.13 10.42 -10.84
C THR A 27 4.58 11.41 -9.76
N ASP A 28 4.04 12.61 -9.78
CA ASP A 28 4.48 13.73 -8.95
C ASP A 28 3.77 13.71 -7.58
N VAL A 29 4.56 13.80 -6.52
CA VAL A 29 4.10 13.89 -5.13
C VAL A 29 4.67 15.15 -4.52
N GLU A 30 3.80 16.10 -4.19
CA GLU A 30 4.15 17.40 -3.62
C GLU A 30 3.67 17.56 -2.16
N ASN A 31 2.78 16.67 -1.72
CA ASN A 31 2.05 16.79 -0.46
C ASN A 31 2.52 15.79 0.62
N TYR A 32 3.66 15.14 0.41
CA TYR A 32 4.27 14.32 1.45
C TYR A 32 5.27 15.15 2.24
N PRO A 33 5.04 15.39 3.57
CA PRO A 33 5.90 16.25 4.36
C PRO A 33 7.34 15.73 4.45
N GLY A 34 8.31 16.63 4.39
CA GLY A 34 9.75 16.32 4.50
C GLY A 34 10.53 16.53 3.22
N PHE A 35 9.86 16.78 2.11
CA PHE A 35 10.48 17.11 0.82
C PHE A 35 10.05 18.49 0.37
N ARG A 36 11.01 19.33 0.01
CA ARG A 36 10.76 20.67 -0.51
C ARG A 36 10.38 20.64 -2.00
N ASP A 37 11.06 19.80 -2.73
CA ASP A 37 10.89 19.67 -4.16
C ASP A 37 9.99 18.46 -4.47
N VAL A 38 9.37 18.46 -5.65
CA VAL A 38 8.54 17.35 -6.15
C VAL A 38 9.33 16.05 -6.17
N ILE A 39 8.74 15.00 -5.67
CA ILE A 39 9.30 13.64 -5.70
C ILE A 39 8.41 12.71 -6.49
N GLN A 40 8.96 11.59 -6.94
CA GLN A 40 8.20 10.57 -7.66
C GLN A 40 7.61 9.54 -6.70
N GLY A 41 6.33 9.19 -6.91
CA GLY A 41 5.63 8.23 -6.07
C GLY A 41 6.33 6.87 -5.96
N PRO A 42 6.75 6.23 -7.07
CA PRO A 42 7.51 4.98 -7.02
C PRO A 42 8.78 5.07 -6.17
N TRP A 43 9.57 6.11 -6.38
CA TRP A 43 10.79 6.35 -5.60
C TRP A 43 10.49 6.50 -4.09
N LEU A 44 9.44 7.25 -3.73
CA LEU A 44 9.04 7.40 -2.33
C LEU A 44 8.71 6.05 -1.70
N MET A 45 8.04 5.16 -2.43
CA MET A 45 7.69 3.84 -1.91
C MET A 45 8.89 2.91 -1.78
N GLU A 46 9.87 3.01 -2.68
CA GLU A 46 11.16 2.32 -2.57
C GLU A 46 11.93 2.76 -1.32
N GLU A 47 12.01 4.07 -1.07
CA GLU A 47 12.65 4.62 0.13
C GLU A 47 11.94 4.20 1.43
N MET A 48 10.60 4.19 1.44
CA MET A 48 9.83 3.72 2.59
C MET A 48 10.03 2.24 2.86
N GLN A 49 10.11 1.41 1.83
CA GLN A 49 10.42 0.00 1.97
C GLN A 49 11.83 -0.19 2.51
N ALA A 50 12.82 0.45 1.89
CA ALA A 50 14.21 0.37 2.32
C ALA A 50 14.39 0.83 3.78
N GLN A 51 13.68 1.87 4.21
CA GLN A 51 13.67 2.33 5.58
C GLN A 51 13.09 1.26 6.54
N ALA A 52 11.99 0.62 6.14
CA ALA A 52 11.37 -0.42 6.96
C ALA A 52 12.29 -1.64 7.13
N GLU A 53 12.94 -2.07 6.04
CA GLU A 53 13.91 -3.16 6.04
C GLU A 53 15.14 -2.82 6.87
N HIS A 54 15.67 -1.61 6.74
CA HIS A 54 16.84 -1.12 7.48
C HIS A 54 16.65 -1.19 8.99
N VAL A 55 15.44 -0.94 9.48
CA VAL A 55 15.14 -1.03 10.92
C VAL A 55 14.72 -2.42 11.38
N GLY A 56 14.75 -3.43 10.49
CA GLY A 56 14.51 -4.83 10.83
C GLY A 56 13.11 -5.35 10.55
N THR A 57 12.31 -4.67 9.71
CA THR A 57 11.06 -5.23 9.21
C THR A 57 11.34 -6.31 8.15
N ARG A 58 10.70 -7.46 8.25
CA ARG A 58 10.73 -8.47 7.20
C ARG A 58 9.63 -8.19 6.17
N MET A 59 10.03 -7.97 4.92
CA MET A 59 9.11 -7.82 3.79
C MET A 59 8.84 -9.18 3.15
N VAL A 60 7.58 -9.47 2.85
CA VAL A 60 7.14 -10.73 2.25
C VAL A 60 6.23 -10.45 1.07
N TRP A 61 6.57 -11.01 -0.07
CA TRP A 61 5.72 -11.02 -1.26
C TRP A 61 4.74 -12.17 -1.16
N ASP A 62 3.52 -11.84 -0.78
CA ASP A 62 2.39 -12.76 -0.72
C ASP A 62 1.08 -11.97 -0.71
N HIS A 63 -0.01 -12.62 -1.00
CA HIS A 63 -1.35 -12.05 -0.94
C HIS A 63 -2.20 -12.83 0.05
N ILE A 64 -2.71 -12.15 1.08
CA ILE A 64 -3.57 -12.76 2.09
C ILE A 64 -5.01 -12.80 1.59
N SER A 65 -5.55 -14.01 1.46
CA SER A 65 -6.93 -14.25 1.03
C SER A 65 -7.91 -14.45 2.19
N GLU A 66 -7.42 -14.91 3.36
CA GLU A 66 -8.26 -15.21 4.52
C GLU A 66 -7.53 -14.93 5.82
N VAL A 67 -8.27 -14.50 6.85
CA VAL A 67 -7.75 -14.30 8.21
C VAL A 67 -8.69 -14.95 9.21
N ASP A 68 -8.16 -15.82 10.05
CA ASP A 68 -8.86 -16.41 11.19
C ASP A 68 -8.55 -15.64 12.47
N PHE A 69 -9.53 -14.95 12.99
CA PHE A 69 -9.48 -14.19 14.24
C PHE A 69 -10.04 -14.96 15.46
N SER A 70 -10.48 -16.20 15.29
CA SER A 70 -11.17 -16.94 16.34
C SER A 70 -10.30 -17.24 17.55
N ARG A 71 -9.00 -17.27 17.38
CA ARG A 71 -8.02 -17.56 18.45
C ARG A 71 -6.69 -16.87 18.19
N ARG A 72 -5.86 -16.75 19.23
CA ARG A 72 -4.46 -16.30 19.12
C ARG A 72 -3.50 -17.49 19.19
N PRO A 73 -2.39 -17.43 18.44
CA PRO A 73 -2.05 -16.42 17.44
C PRO A 73 -3.06 -16.41 16.28
N PHE A 74 -3.36 -15.24 15.73
CA PHE A 74 -4.18 -15.10 14.52
C PHE A 74 -3.52 -15.83 13.36
N ARG A 75 -4.34 -16.46 12.52
CA ARG A 75 -3.86 -17.21 11.38
C ARG A 75 -4.25 -16.49 10.08
N LEU A 76 -3.26 -16.25 9.23
CA LEU A 76 -3.44 -15.65 7.91
C LEU A 76 -3.10 -16.68 6.85
N ILE A 77 -3.96 -16.81 5.85
CA ILE A 77 -3.78 -17.72 4.73
C ILE A 77 -3.42 -16.89 3.51
N GLY A 78 -2.22 -17.08 3.01
CA GLY A 78 -1.71 -16.47 1.77
C GLY A 78 -1.61 -17.47 0.64
N ASP A 79 -1.37 -16.96 -0.56
CA ASP A 79 -1.19 -17.77 -1.77
C ASP A 79 0.09 -18.64 -1.67
N GLY A 80 1.14 -18.11 -1.04
CA GLY A 80 2.43 -18.77 -0.84
C GLY A 80 2.56 -19.54 0.47
N GLY A 81 1.64 -19.37 1.41
CA GLY A 81 1.73 -20.06 2.70
C GLY A 81 0.82 -19.53 3.79
N THR A 82 1.04 -20.04 5.00
CA THR A 82 0.27 -19.64 6.19
C THR A 82 1.20 -18.90 7.15
N TYR A 83 0.69 -17.80 7.71
CA TYR A 83 1.38 -16.97 8.69
C TYR A 83 0.59 -16.96 9.99
N THR A 84 1.31 -16.77 11.10
CA THR A 84 0.70 -16.58 12.41
C THR A 84 1.25 -15.31 13.07
N ALA A 85 0.38 -14.60 13.78
CA ALA A 85 0.77 -13.38 14.48
C ALA A 85 -0.08 -13.17 15.73
N ASP A 86 0.53 -12.68 16.80
CA ASP A 86 -0.20 -12.32 18.02
C ASP A 86 -0.96 -11.00 17.85
N THR A 87 -0.49 -10.14 16.95
CA THR A 87 -1.11 -8.87 16.61
C THR A 87 -1.10 -8.67 15.10
N LEU A 88 -2.20 -8.16 14.56
CA LEU A 88 -2.36 -7.88 13.14
C LEU A 88 -2.76 -6.42 12.93
N VAL A 89 -2.11 -5.78 11.96
CA VAL A 89 -2.51 -4.47 11.43
C VAL A 89 -3.01 -4.67 10.01
N ILE A 90 -4.27 -4.33 9.77
CA ILE A 90 -4.87 -4.36 8.43
C ILE A 90 -4.64 -3.01 7.78
N ALA A 91 -3.81 -2.99 6.74
CA ALA A 91 -3.40 -1.79 6.02
C ALA A 91 -3.47 -2.02 4.50
N THR A 92 -4.63 -2.47 4.03
CA THR A 92 -4.85 -2.97 2.66
C THR A 92 -4.97 -1.87 1.61
N GLY A 93 -4.93 -0.59 2.04
CA GLY A 93 -5.06 0.54 1.13
C GLY A 93 -6.47 0.70 0.57
N ALA A 94 -6.56 1.33 -0.58
CA ALA A 94 -7.82 1.59 -1.27
C ALA A 94 -7.63 1.52 -2.79
N GLN A 95 -8.70 1.28 -3.50
CA GLN A 95 -8.76 1.38 -4.96
C GLN A 95 -9.83 2.39 -5.36
N ALA A 96 -9.61 3.07 -6.49
CA ALA A 96 -10.58 3.97 -7.05
C ALA A 96 -11.89 3.23 -7.38
N LYS A 97 -13.01 3.82 -6.99
CA LYS A 97 -14.33 3.32 -7.36
C LYS A 97 -14.80 4.02 -8.64
N TRP A 98 -15.07 3.23 -9.63
CA TRP A 98 -15.60 3.68 -10.91
C TRP A 98 -17.09 3.35 -11.02
N LEU A 99 -17.81 4.06 -11.90
CA LEU A 99 -19.24 3.81 -12.14
C LEU A 99 -19.48 2.51 -12.93
N GLY A 100 -18.46 1.99 -13.61
CA GLY A 100 -18.54 0.79 -14.43
C GLY A 100 -19.15 1.04 -15.80
N LEU A 101 -19.10 2.28 -16.29
CA LEU A 101 -19.64 2.63 -17.60
C LEU A 101 -18.67 2.22 -18.72
N PRO A 102 -19.17 1.73 -19.87
CA PRO A 102 -18.30 1.28 -20.97
C PRO A 102 -17.36 2.36 -21.52
N THR A 103 -17.68 3.64 -21.30
CA THR A 103 -16.90 4.77 -21.77
C THR A 103 -15.84 5.24 -20.78
N GLU A 104 -15.90 4.84 -19.52
CA GLU A 104 -14.98 5.32 -18.47
C GLU A 104 -13.52 5.02 -18.83
N GLU A 105 -13.24 3.77 -19.24
CA GLU A 105 -11.85 3.37 -19.54
C GLU A 105 -11.25 4.24 -20.65
N ARG A 106 -12.03 4.58 -21.66
CA ARG A 106 -11.60 5.45 -22.77
C ARG A 106 -11.38 6.89 -22.34
N MET A 107 -12.09 7.34 -21.29
CA MET A 107 -12.10 8.72 -20.83
C MET A 107 -11.21 8.95 -19.60
N LYS A 108 -10.59 7.91 -19.04
CA LYS A 108 -9.61 8.03 -17.95
C LYS A 108 -8.48 8.98 -18.36
N GLY A 109 -8.21 10.00 -17.53
CA GLY A 109 -7.26 11.05 -17.84
C GLY A 109 -7.64 12.00 -18.97
N LYS A 110 -8.90 11.91 -19.48
CA LYS A 110 -9.43 12.74 -20.57
C LYS A 110 -10.80 13.30 -20.23
N GLY A 111 -11.07 13.56 -18.96
CA GLY A 111 -12.33 14.09 -18.45
C GLY A 111 -13.09 13.14 -17.51
N ALA A 112 -12.64 11.90 -17.33
CA ALA A 112 -13.14 11.03 -16.27
C ALA A 112 -12.04 10.78 -15.23
N SER A 113 -12.30 11.20 -13.99
CA SER A 113 -11.42 11.03 -12.85
C SER A 113 -12.18 10.41 -11.69
N ALA A 114 -11.50 9.59 -10.92
CA ALA A 114 -12.01 9.04 -9.67
C ALA A 114 -11.54 9.82 -8.43
N CYS A 115 -10.73 10.87 -8.59
CA CYS A 115 -10.13 11.64 -7.51
C CYS A 115 -10.11 13.13 -7.84
N ALA A 116 -11.14 13.86 -7.40
CA ALA A 116 -11.25 15.30 -7.67
C ALA A 116 -10.08 16.13 -7.11
N THR A 117 -9.52 15.73 -5.97
CA THR A 117 -8.38 16.43 -5.35
C THR A 117 -7.03 16.09 -6.00
N CYS A 118 -6.96 14.98 -6.77
CA CYS A 118 -5.72 14.57 -7.41
C CYS A 118 -5.53 15.23 -8.78
N ASP A 119 -6.60 15.31 -9.55
CA ASP A 119 -6.54 15.73 -10.95
C ASP A 119 -7.75 16.55 -11.43
N GLY A 120 -8.72 16.86 -10.55
CA GLY A 120 -9.91 17.61 -10.91
C GLY A 120 -9.64 19.03 -11.44
N PHE A 121 -8.51 19.62 -11.08
CA PHE A 121 -8.11 20.96 -11.55
C PHE A 121 -7.55 20.98 -13.00
N PHE A 122 -7.32 19.82 -13.59
CA PHE A 122 -6.92 19.70 -14.98
C PHE A 122 -8.10 19.74 -15.97
N TYR A 123 -9.36 19.73 -15.45
CA TYR A 123 -10.57 19.63 -16.27
C TYR A 123 -11.49 20.84 -16.11
#